data_58f829a32d7d1492ae39b6e23f9f3188
#
_entry.id   58f829a32d7d1492ae39b6e23f9f3188
#
_cell.length_a   1.000
_cell.length_b   1.000
_cell.length_c   1.000
_cell.angle_alpha   90.00
_cell.angle_beta   90.00
_cell.angle_gamma   90.00
#
_symmetry.space_group_name_H-M   'P 1'
#
loop_
_entity.id
_entity.type
_entity.pdbx_description
1 polymer ?
#
loop_
_entity_poly.entity_id
_entity_poly.type
_entity_poly.pdbx_seq_one_letter_code
_entity_poly.pdbx_strand_id
1 'polypeptide(L)'
;TQADLIGSRGRFVDNAEILPTGPGDPLLAAQAMAILPGQVILSNAAAERLALVPGDTLRLAVQRRLDGAPERGETTLTLVAVLPAARFSRPAAFAHPDLLLQLERFRDGFAISALGATRGQAEDQLAPRYARARLYARDIDSVAPLERWLNEQHIETGSRLADIDNVKAINHVLSVIFGVIAGAALLGCIASLIGAFLANIDRKRRSLALLRLMGFTAPAVAGYLVLQALLLAVVGYVGGLGFYFAGSEAFNHLLGGQRITGG
;
A
#
# COMPACT_ATOMS: atom_id res chain seq x y z
N THR A 1 -21.54 -5.42 -4.31
CA THR A 1 -22.52 -5.54 -5.40
C THR A 1 -21.82 -5.29 -6.72
N GLN A 2 -22.19 -5.98 -7.81
CA GLN A 2 -21.63 -5.80 -9.15
C GLN A 2 -22.71 -5.19 -10.06
N ALA A 3 -22.30 -4.31 -10.97
CA ALA A 3 -23.18 -3.72 -11.97
C ALA A 3 -22.36 -3.33 -13.21
N ASP A 4 -23.04 -3.13 -14.33
CA ASP A 4 -22.41 -2.69 -15.56
C ASP A 4 -22.34 -1.16 -15.59
N LEU A 5 -21.18 -0.62 -15.92
CA LEU A 5 -20.97 0.80 -16.08
C LEU A 5 -20.88 1.15 -17.56
N ILE A 6 -21.66 2.12 -18.00
CA ILE A 6 -21.78 2.52 -19.41
C ILE A 6 -21.45 3.99 -19.52
N GLY A 7 -20.37 4.30 -20.21
CA GLY A 7 -19.96 5.69 -20.50
C GLY A 7 -20.78 6.32 -21.63
N SER A 8 -20.74 7.63 -21.73
CA SER A 8 -21.46 8.44 -22.72
C SER A 8 -21.14 8.11 -24.19
N ARG A 9 -19.98 7.50 -24.45
CA ARG A 9 -19.50 7.14 -25.81
C ARG A 9 -19.71 5.65 -26.15
N GLY A 10 -20.59 4.94 -25.44
CA GLY A 10 -20.86 3.52 -25.66
C GLY A 10 -19.77 2.58 -25.15
N ARG A 11 -18.76 3.08 -24.45
CA ARG A 11 -17.78 2.24 -23.74
C ARG A 11 -18.44 1.69 -22.49
N PHE A 12 -18.08 0.47 -22.11
CA PHE A 12 -18.67 -0.20 -20.96
C PHE A 12 -17.62 -0.96 -20.14
N VAL A 13 -17.94 -1.17 -18.89
CA VAL A 13 -17.21 -2.05 -17.97
C VAL A 13 -18.22 -3.01 -17.37
N ASP A 14 -18.12 -4.27 -17.75
CA ASP A 14 -19.00 -5.32 -17.24
C ASP A 14 -18.62 -5.67 -15.80
N ASN A 15 -19.64 -5.98 -15.01
CA ASN A 15 -19.46 -6.50 -13.65
C ASN A 15 -18.52 -5.66 -12.77
N ALA A 16 -18.52 -4.33 -12.93
CA ALA A 16 -17.76 -3.45 -12.07
C ALA A 16 -18.19 -3.62 -10.61
N GLU A 17 -17.22 -3.60 -9.71
CA GLU A 17 -17.49 -3.67 -8.28
C GLU A 17 -18.07 -2.33 -7.79
N ILE A 18 -19.30 -2.33 -7.29
CA ILE A 18 -19.92 -1.15 -6.70
C ILE A 18 -19.73 -1.22 -5.19
N LEU A 19 -19.03 -0.23 -4.65
CA LEU A 19 -18.62 -0.16 -3.26
C LEU A 19 -19.32 1.00 -2.55
N PRO A 20 -19.89 0.77 -1.36
CA PRO A 20 -20.41 1.87 -0.55
C PRO A 20 -19.27 2.73 -0.07
N THR A 21 -19.48 4.03 -0.05
CA THR A 21 -18.54 4.97 0.54
C THR A 21 -19.28 6.10 1.23
N GLY A 22 -18.62 6.68 2.24
CA GLY A 22 -19.19 7.75 3.05
C GLY A 22 -18.09 8.64 3.66
N PRO A 23 -18.50 9.63 4.45
CA PRO A 23 -17.56 10.49 5.16
C PRO A 23 -16.61 9.65 6.03
N GLY A 24 -15.30 9.90 5.90
CA GLY A 24 -14.28 9.19 6.69
C GLY A 24 -13.77 7.88 6.08
N ASP A 25 -14.17 7.51 4.86
CA ASP A 25 -13.60 6.36 4.16
C ASP A 25 -12.09 6.61 3.89
N PRO A 26 -11.17 5.79 4.44
CA PRO A 26 -9.73 5.97 4.28
C PRO A 26 -9.26 5.92 2.82
N LEU A 27 -9.99 5.22 1.93
CA LEU A 27 -9.69 5.19 0.51
C LEU A 27 -9.87 6.56 -0.14
N LEU A 28 -10.80 7.37 0.38
CA LEU A 28 -11.16 8.69 -0.14
C LEU A 28 -10.58 9.84 0.68
N ALA A 29 -9.80 9.57 1.72
CA ALA A 29 -9.27 10.57 2.67
C ALA A 29 -8.56 11.77 2.02
N ALA A 30 -8.01 11.61 0.80
CA ALA A 30 -7.40 12.72 0.05
C ALA A 30 -8.42 13.62 -0.66
N GLN A 31 -9.66 13.19 -0.83
CA GLN A 31 -10.68 13.93 -1.56
C GLN A 31 -11.73 14.59 -0.66
N ALA A 32 -11.68 14.35 0.67
CA ALA A 32 -12.49 14.99 1.71
C ALA A 32 -13.98 15.29 1.33
N MET A 33 -14.50 14.63 0.28
CA MET A 33 -15.82 14.91 -0.28
C MET A 33 -16.84 13.89 0.21
N ALA A 34 -17.89 14.39 0.81
CA ALA A 34 -19.10 13.57 0.99
C ALA A 34 -19.72 13.33 -0.38
N ILE A 35 -19.87 12.07 -0.78
CA ILE A 35 -20.58 11.71 -2.02
C ILE A 35 -22.08 11.84 -1.76
N LEU A 36 -22.76 12.62 -2.57
CA LEU A 36 -24.20 12.78 -2.55
C LEU A 36 -24.90 11.67 -3.37
N PRO A 37 -26.17 11.37 -3.10
CA PRO A 37 -26.95 10.51 -3.97
C PRO A 37 -26.90 10.98 -5.44
N GLY A 38 -26.70 10.05 -6.38
CA GLY A 38 -26.53 10.38 -7.80
C GLY A 38 -25.08 10.73 -8.20
N GLN A 39 -24.15 10.77 -7.26
CA GLN A 39 -22.73 10.97 -7.53
C GLN A 39 -21.93 9.66 -7.39
N VAL A 40 -20.80 9.60 -8.09
CA VAL A 40 -19.92 8.44 -8.08
C VAL A 40 -18.45 8.86 -8.21
N ILE A 41 -17.58 8.10 -7.55
CA ILE A 41 -16.13 8.16 -7.78
C ILE A 41 -15.74 6.87 -8.49
N LEU A 42 -14.98 6.95 -9.56
CA LEU A 42 -14.46 5.77 -10.27
C LEU A 42 -13.01 5.49 -9.85
N SER A 43 -12.62 4.21 -9.87
CA SER A 43 -11.22 3.85 -9.88
C SER A 43 -10.58 4.29 -11.20
N ASN A 44 -9.26 4.53 -11.21
CA ASN A 44 -8.54 4.89 -12.44
C ASN A 44 -8.78 3.87 -13.56
N ALA A 45 -8.74 2.58 -13.24
CA ALA A 45 -8.99 1.51 -14.20
C ALA A 45 -10.40 1.54 -14.83
N ALA A 46 -11.41 1.96 -14.08
CA ALA A 46 -12.77 2.12 -14.61
C ALA A 46 -12.91 3.39 -15.45
N ALA A 47 -12.33 4.51 -14.97
CA ALA A 47 -12.38 5.79 -15.66
C ALA A 47 -11.66 5.75 -17.02
N GLU A 48 -10.49 5.12 -17.10
CA GLU A 48 -9.75 4.93 -18.36
C GLU A 48 -10.52 4.06 -19.37
N ARG A 49 -11.08 2.93 -18.92
CA ARG A 49 -11.89 2.05 -19.80
C ARG A 49 -13.12 2.77 -20.36
N LEU A 50 -13.77 3.56 -19.54
CA LEU A 50 -14.94 4.36 -19.94
C LEU A 50 -14.58 5.64 -20.69
N ALA A 51 -13.31 6.07 -20.61
CA ALA A 51 -12.80 7.36 -21.09
C ALA A 51 -13.60 8.54 -20.55
N LEU A 52 -13.85 8.55 -19.24
CA LEU A 52 -14.58 9.57 -18.51
C LEU A 52 -13.64 10.42 -17.66
N VAL A 53 -14.00 11.70 -17.54
CA VAL A 53 -13.33 12.67 -16.67
C VAL A 53 -14.32 13.22 -15.64
N PRO A 54 -13.85 13.72 -14.49
CA PRO A 54 -14.72 14.36 -13.51
C PRO A 54 -15.61 15.44 -14.17
N GLY A 55 -16.91 15.38 -13.86
CA GLY A 55 -17.96 16.18 -14.48
C GLY A 55 -18.80 15.41 -15.50
N ASP A 56 -18.31 14.33 -16.07
CA ASP A 56 -19.06 13.51 -17.01
C ASP A 56 -20.16 12.70 -16.31
N THR A 57 -21.15 12.28 -17.11
CA THR A 57 -22.20 11.38 -16.66
C THR A 57 -21.99 9.98 -17.20
N LEU A 58 -22.35 8.98 -16.40
CA LEU A 58 -22.37 7.57 -16.80
C LEU A 58 -23.68 6.92 -16.40
N ARG A 59 -24.05 5.85 -17.10
CA ARG A 59 -25.18 5.00 -16.73
C ARG A 59 -24.67 3.77 -16.00
N LEU A 60 -25.33 3.46 -14.90
CA LEU A 60 -25.16 2.21 -14.17
C LEU A 60 -26.35 1.33 -14.52
N ALA A 61 -26.09 0.11 -14.94
CA ALA A 61 -27.12 -0.87 -15.28
C ALA A 61 -26.95 -2.13 -14.43
N VAL A 62 -28.08 -2.66 -13.97
CA VAL A 62 -28.16 -3.90 -13.21
C VAL A 62 -29.23 -4.79 -13.83
N GLN A 63 -29.01 -6.09 -13.83
CA GLN A 63 -29.92 -7.06 -14.38
C GLN A 63 -30.48 -7.98 -13.29
N ARG A 64 -31.74 -8.36 -13.42
CA ARG A 64 -32.38 -9.41 -12.63
C ARG A 64 -33.29 -10.29 -13.50
N ARG A 65 -33.67 -11.41 -12.95
CA ARG A 65 -34.79 -12.20 -13.51
C ARG A 65 -35.97 -12.10 -12.57
N LEU A 66 -37.11 -11.61 -13.08
CA LEU A 66 -38.35 -11.54 -12.35
C LEU A 66 -39.37 -12.40 -13.09
N ASP A 67 -39.97 -13.38 -12.41
CA ASP A 67 -40.92 -14.34 -12.99
C ASP A 67 -40.41 -15.02 -14.29
N GLY A 68 -39.09 -15.33 -14.30
CA GLY A 68 -38.43 -15.95 -15.46
C GLY A 68 -38.06 -15.00 -16.60
N ALA A 69 -38.55 -13.76 -16.61
CA ALA A 69 -38.20 -12.75 -17.61
C ALA A 69 -36.99 -11.90 -17.18
N PRO A 70 -36.08 -11.59 -18.09
CA PRO A 70 -34.99 -10.68 -17.80
C PRO A 70 -35.52 -9.24 -17.65
N GLU A 71 -35.08 -8.55 -16.65
CA GLU A 71 -35.40 -7.14 -16.41
C GLU A 71 -34.11 -6.39 -16.12
N ARG A 72 -34.03 -5.17 -16.68
CA ARG A 72 -32.83 -4.30 -16.51
C ARG A 72 -33.28 -3.01 -15.83
N GLY A 73 -32.56 -2.68 -14.75
CA GLY A 73 -32.69 -1.39 -14.08
C GLY A 73 -31.50 -0.51 -14.46
N GLU A 74 -31.73 0.77 -14.71
CA GLU A 74 -30.68 1.74 -15.04
C GLU A 74 -30.84 3.01 -14.22
N THR A 75 -29.71 3.62 -13.87
CA THR A 75 -29.68 4.96 -13.28
C THR A 75 -28.49 5.74 -13.83
N THR A 76 -28.64 7.06 -13.86
CA THR A 76 -27.57 7.95 -14.31
C THR A 76 -26.83 8.52 -13.11
N LEU A 77 -25.52 8.49 -13.15
CA LEU A 77 -24.63 8.98 -12.10
C LEU A 77 -23.67 10.02 -12.67
N THR A 78 -23.31 11.01 -11.87
CA THR A 78 -22.31 12.02 -12.21
C THR A 78 -20.95 11.65 -11.59
N LEU A 79 -19.92 11.58 -12.41
CA LEU A 79 -18.55 11.32 -11.97
C LEU A 79 -17.99 12.58 -11.31
N VAL A 80 -17.69 12.50 -10.01
CA VAL A 80 -17.16 13.64 -9.25
C VAL A 80 -15.65 13.60 -9.08
N ALA A 81 -15.05 12.41 -9.06
CA ALA A 81 -13.61 12.25 -8.93
C ALA A 81 -13.14 10.88 -9.45
N VAL A 82 -11.84 10.78 -9.72
CA VAL A 82 -11.18 9.51 -10.07
C VAL A 82 -10.16 9.17 -8.99
N LEU A 83 -10.23 7.94 -8.47
CA LEU A 83 -9.34 7.44 -7.45
C LEU A 83 -8.03 6.93 -8.09
N PRO A 84 -6.86 7.38 -7.62
CA PRO A 84 -5.57 6.95 -8.16
C PRO A 84 -5.37 5.42 -8.11
N ALA A 85 -4.73 4.83 -9.13
CA ALA A 85 -4.46 3.39 -9.21
C ALA A 85 -3.68 2.84 -8.00
N ALA A 86 -2.83 3.66 -7.38
CA ALA A 86 -2.09 3.29 -6.17
C ALA A 86 -3.00 2.99 -4.96
N ARG A 87 -4.24 3.50 -4.94
CA ARG A 87 -5.20 3.25 -3.86
C ARG A 87 -6.15 2.11 -4.19
N PHE A 88 -6.53 1.98 -5.46
CA PHE A 88 -7.43 0.92 -5.90
C PHE A 88 -7.17 0.60 -7.38
N SER A 89 -6.70 -0.62 -7.67
CA SER A 89 -6.21 -1.02 -8.99
C SER A 89 -7.26 -1.71 -9.88
N ARG A 90 -8.35 -2.22 -9.28
CA ARG A 90 -9.42 -2.92 -10.03
C ARG A 90 -10.48 -1.95 -10.53
N PRO A 91 -11.22 -2.28 -11.62
CA PRO A 91 -12.36 -1.50 -12.04
C PRO A 91 -13.46 -1.49 -10.97
N ALA A 92 -13.76 -0.32 -10.42
CA ALA A 92 -14.77 -0.15 -9.38
C ALA A 92 -15.40 1.24 -9.42
N ALA A 93 -16.59 1.34 -8.85
CA ALA A 93 -17.29 2.58 -8.61
C ALA A 93 -17.63 2.72 -7.12
N PHE A 94 -17.34 3.87 -6.55
CA PHE A 94 -17.63 4.21 -5.16
C PHE A 94 -18.85 5.13 -5.15
N ALA A 95 -19.91 4.69 -4.49
CA ALA A 95 -21.20 5.39 -4.52
C ALA A 95 -21.80 5.51 -3.13
N HIS A 96 -22.81 6.37 -2.99
CA HIS A 96 -23.57 6.52 -1.76
C HIS A 96 -24.22 5.18 -1.35
N PRO A 97 -24.28 4.82 -0.07
CA PRO A 97 -24.85 3.56 0.41
C PRO A 97 -26.29 3.31 -0.06
N ASP A 98 -27.09 4.36 -0.21
CA ASP A 98 -28.49 4.24 -0.67
C ASP A 98 -28.59 3.62 -2.07
N LEU A 99 -27.65 3.93 -2.98
CA LEU A 99 -27.62 3.32 -4.30
C LEU A 99 -27.42 1.80 -4.19
N LEU A 100 -26.52 1.36 -3.32
CA LEU A 100 -26.28 -0.07 -3.14
C LEU A 100 -27.51 -0.77 -2.59
N LEU A 101 -28.20 -0.15 -1.62
CA LEU A 101 -29.44 -0.67 -1.07
C LEU A 101 -30.52 -0.78 -2.17
N GLN A 102 -30.64 0.21 -3.05
CA GLN A 102 -31.55 0.17 -4.20
C GLN A 102 -31.21 -0.97 -5.18
N LEU A 103 -29.90 -1.17 -5.46
CA LEU A 103 -29.43 -2.26 -6.33
C LEU A 103 -29.70 -3.64 -5.72
N GLU A 104 -29.54 -3.81 -4.43
CA GLU A 104 -29.82 -5.06 -3.72
C GLU A 104 -31.34 -5.34 -3.70
N ARG A 105 -32.17 -4.37 -3.31
CA ARG A 105 -33.61 -4.49 -3.34
C ARG A 105 -34.15 -4.79 -4.74
N PHE A 106 -33.60 -4.16 -5.77
CA PHE A 106 -33.96 -4.48 -7.14
C PHE A 106 -33.68 -5.97 -7.43
N ARG A 107 -32.53 -6.50 -7.05
CA ARG A 107 -32.19 -7.93 -7.24
C ARG A 107 -33.10 -8.87 -6.46
N ASP A 108 -33.55 -8.44 -5.29
CA ASP A 108 -34.47 -9.19 -4.42
C ASP A 108 -35.93 -9.16 -4.90
N GLY A 109 -36.21 -8.50 -6.01
CA GLY A 109 -37.52 -8.52 -6.62
C GLY A 109 -38.42 -7.31 -6.34
N PHE A 110 -37.91 -6.27 -5.68
CA PHE A 110 -38.66 -5.06 -5.40
C PHE A 110 -38.74 -4.12 -6.60
N ALA A 111 -39.83 -3.36 -6.70
CA ALA A 111 -39.97 -2.28 -7.66
C ALA A 111 -39.20 -1.05 -7.17
N ILE A 112 -38.18 -0.63 -7.93
CA ILE A 112 -37.33 0.51 -7.56
C ILE A 112 -37.45 1.57 -8.65
N SER A 113 -38.20 2.61 -8.37
CA SER A 113 -38.44 3.70 -9.32
C SER A 113 -37.19 4.45 -9.73
N ALA A 114 -36.20 4.58 -8.83
CA ALA A 114 -34.89 5.20 -9.09
C ALA A 114 -34.07 4.44 -10.15
N LEU A 115 -34.36 3.16 -10.38
CA LEU A 115 -33.74 2.32 -11.42
C LEU A 115 -34.65 2.14 -12.65
N GLY A 116 -35.78 2.87 -12.74
CA GLY A 116 -36.76 2.72 -13.79
C GLY A 116 -37.54 1.41 -13.73
N ALA A 117 -37.44 0.64 -12.66
CA ALA A 117 -38.11 -0.64 -12.48
C ALA A 117 -39.43 -0.46 -11.73
N THR A 118 -40.55 -0.65 -12.45
CA THR A 118 -41.89 -0.51 -11.90
C THR A 118 -42.56 -1.86 -11.56
N ARG A 119 -41.93 -2.96 -11.95
CA ARG A 119 -42.39 -4.33 -11.70
C ARG A 119 -41.76 -4.90 -10.45
N GLY A 120 -42.49 -5.71 -9.71
CA GLY A 120 -42.00 -6.36 -8.49
C GLY A 120 -42.84 -6.02 -7.27
N GLN A 121 -42.37 -6.46 -6.11
CA GLN A 121 -43.05 -6.15 -4.85
C GLN A 121 -42.87 -4.66 -4.52
N ALA A 122 -43.86 -4.06 -3.88
CA ALA A 122 -43.74 -2.69 -3.40
C ALA A 122 -42.57 -2.60 -2.41
N GLU A 123 -41.83 -1.49 -2.48
CA GLU A 123 -40.75 -1.23 -1.55
C GLU A 123 -41.31 -1.12 -0.14
N ASP A 124 -41.13 -2.16 0.66
CA ASP A 124 -41.56 -2.17 2.05
C ASP A 124 -40.64 -1.29 2.89
N GLN A 125 -41.20 -0.58 3.87
CA GLN A 125 -40.44 0.30 4.77
C GLN A 125 -39.62 -0.48 5.84
N LEU A 126 -39.18 -1.69 5.48
CA LEU A 126 -38.32 -2.48 6.34
C LEU A 126 -36.98 -1.77 6.59
N ALA A 127 -36.52 -1.84 7.81
CA ALA A 127 -35.21 -1.33 8.17
C ALA A 127 -34.13 -1.90 7.22
N PRO A 128 -33.22 -1.06 6.73
CA PRO A 128 -32.18 -1.51 5.79
C PRO A 128 -31.35 -2.63 6.44
N ARG A 129 -31.30 -3.76 5.76
CA ARG A 129 -30.43 -4.88 6.15
C ARG A 129 -29.23 -4.89 5.21
N TYR A 130 -28.05 -4.83 5.79
CA TYR A 130 -26.80 -4.85 5.02
C TYR A 130 -26.20 -6.26 5.10
N ALA A 131 -25.98 -6.87 3.94
CA ALA A 131 -25.37 -8.20 3.86
C ALA A 131 -23.86 -8.18 4.21
N ARG A 132 -23.20 -7.03 4.04
CA ARG A 132 -21.77 -6.87 4.28
C ARG A 132 -21.46 -5.49 4.80
N ALA A 133 -20.51 -5.43 5.74
CA ALA A 133 -19.91 -4.18 6.20
C ALA A 133 -18.42 -4.19 5.88
N ARG A 134 -17.86 -3.01 5.56
CA ARG A 134 -16.42 -2.84 5.40
C ARG A 134 -15.89 -2.13 6.64
N LEU A 135 -14.93 -2.79 7.28
CA LEU A 135 -14.26 -2.25 8.46
C LEU A 135 -12.79 -1.97 8.12
N TYR A 136 -12.28 -0.89 8.66
CA TYR A 136 -10.88 -0.52 8.53
C TYR A 136 -10.23 -0.56 9.90
N ALA A 137 -9.14 -1.30 10.03
CA ALA A 137 -8.30 -1.24 11.21
C ALA A 137 -7.40 0.01 11.12
N ARG A 138 -6.97 0.52 12.28
CA ARG A 138 -6.10 1.69 12.36
C ARG A 138 -4.74 1.44 11.69
N ASP A 139 -4.21 0.25 11.84
CA ASP A 139 -2.93 -0.20 11.31
C ASP A 139 -2.98 -1.69 10.98
N ILE A 140 -1.95 -2.19 10.30
CA ILE A 140 -1.84 -3.58 9.88
C ILE A 140 -1.81 -4.55 11.08
N ASP A 141 -1.24 -4.11 12.21
CA ASP A 141 -1.12 -4.96 13.40
C ASP A 141 -2.46 -5.12 14.13
N SER A 142 -3.35 -4.15 13.98
CA SER A 142 -4.70 -4.17 14.55
C SER A 142 -5.71 -5.02 13.76
N VAL A 143 -5.36 -5.51 12.55
CA VAL A 143 -6.27 -6.34 11.73
C VAL A 143 -6.54 -7.68 12.39
N ALA A 144 -5.51 -8.39 12.85
CA ALA A 144 -5.67 -9.71 13.47
C ALA A 144 -6.45 -9.70 14.80
N PRO A 145 -6.23 -8.75 15.72
CA PRO A 145 -7.07 -8.60 16.90
C PRO A 145 -8.53 -8.28 16.57
N LEU A 146 -8.77 -7.39 15.60
CA LEU A 146 -10.13 -7.02 15.16
C LEU A 146 -10.88 -8.21 14.57
N GLU A 147 -10.23 -9.00 13.73
CA GLU A 147 -10.82 -10.19 13.14
C GLU A 147 -11.18 -11.24 14.21
N ARG A 148 -10.29 -11.48 15.16
CA ARG A 148 -10.58 -12.39 16.29
C ARG A 148 -11.78 -11.92 17.09
N TRP A 149 -11.83 -10.66 17.44
CA TRP A 149 -12.96 -10.09 18.18
C TRP A 149 -14.28 -10.23 17.41
N LEU A 150 -14.30 -9.99 16.09
CA LEU A 150 -15.48 -10.18 15.26
C LEU A 150 -15.92 -11.64 15.20
N ASN A 151 -14.98 -12.58 15.05
CA ASN A 151 -15.26 -14.00 15.03
C ASN A 151 -15.82 -14.50 16.38
N GLU A 152 -15.36 -13.95 17.50
CA GLU A 152 -15.92 -14.22 18.83
C GLU A 152 -17.38 -13.75 18.96
N GLN A 153 -17.75 -12.69 18.22
CA GLN A 153 -19.13 -12.22 18.10
C GLN A 153 -19.96 -12.97 17.04
N HIS A 154 -19.44 -14.07 16.49
CA HIS A 154 -20.07 -14.88 15.44
C HIS A 154 -20.31 -14.09 14.14
N ILE A 155 -19.51 -13.06 13.88
CA ILE A 155 -19.53 -12.28 12.64
C ILE A 155 -18.47 -12.87 11.71
N GLU A 156 -18.91 -13.47 10.62
CA GLU A 156 -18.01 -14.04 9.60
C GLU A 156 -17.24 -12.94 8.92
N THR A 157 -15.92 -13.01 8.93
CA THR A 157 -15.02 -11.99 8.38
C THR A 157 -14.25 -12.53 7.18
N GLY A 158 -14.19 -11.72 6.11
CA GLY A 158 -13.31 -11.96 4.97
C GLY A 158 -12.14 -10.98 5.00
N SER A 159 -11.06 -11.36 5.67
CA SER A 159 -9.84 -10.53 5.73
C SER A 159 -8.75 -11.06 4.79
N ARG A 160 -7.78 -10.20 4.48
CA ARG A 160 -6.54 -10.59 3.79
C ARG A 160 -5.40 -10.86 4.77
N LEU A 161 -5.74 -11.41 5.93
CA LEU A 161 -4.76 -11.65 6.99
C LEU A 161 -3.61 -12.54 6.49
N ALA A 162 -3.93 -13.58 5.72
CA ALA A 162 -2.92 -14.47 5.13
C ALA A 162 -1.92 -13.73 4.22
N ASP A 163 -2.39 -12.75 3.45
CA ASP A 163 -1.50 -11.92 2.61
C ASP A 163 -0.61 -11.03 3.48
N ILE A 164 -1.15 -10.47 4.55
CA ILE A 164 -0.42 -9.63 5.52
C ILE A 164 0.64 -10.45 6.25
N ASP A 165 0.29 -11.64 6.72
CA ASP A 165 1.21 -12.53 7.44
C ASP A 165 2.35 -13.01 6.52
N ASN A 166 2.07 -13.31 5.26
CA ASN A 166 3.09 -13.62 4.27
C ASN A 166 4.08 -12.47 4.06
N VAL A 167 3.59 -11.23 3.93
CA VAL A 167 4.45 -10.04 3.78
C VAL A 167 5.30 -9.83 5.03
N LYS A 168 4.73 -9.99 6.23
CA LYS A 168 5.48 -9.89 7.50
C LYS A 168 6.54 -10.99 7.61
N ALA A 169 6.22 -12.22 7.26
CA ALA A 169 7.16 -13.34 7.26
C ALA A 169 8.34 -13.10 6.30
N ILE A 170 8.06 -12.63 5.08
CA ILE A 170 9.10 -12.29 4.11
C ILE A 170 9.99 -11.17 4.65
N ASN A 171 9.42 -10.11 5.21
CA ASN A 171 10.20 -8.99 5.77
C ASN A 171 11.06 -9.44 6.96
N HIS A 172 10.56 -10.33 7.81
CA HIS A 172 11.32 -10.90 8.93
C HIS A 172 12.49 -11.74 8.42
N VAL A 173 12.28 -12.62 7.44
CA VAL A 173 13.34 -13.45 6.83
C VAL A 173 14.41 -12.57 6.20
N LEU A 174 14.02 -11.53 5.44
CA LEU A 174 14.95 -10.58 4.86
C LEU A 174 15.78 -9.86 5.93
N SER A 175 15.15 -9.39 7.00
CA SER A 175 15.84 -8.73 8.12
C SER A 175 16.86 -9.64 8.79
N VAL A 176 16.54 -10.92 8.98
CA VAL A 176 17.48 -11.90 9.53
C VAL A 176 18.65 -12.13 8.58
N ILE A 177 18.39 -12.32 7.28
CA ILE A 177 19.44 -12.51 6.27
C ILE A 177 20.39 -11.30 6.23
N PHE A 178 19.83 -10.10 6.16
CA PHE A 178 20.64 -8.87 6.19
C PHE A 178 21.40 -8.71 7.50
N GLY A 179 20.81 -9.08 8.64
CA GLY A 179 21.46 -9.07 9.95
C GLY A 179 22.67 -10.02 10.00
N VAL A 180 22.54 -11.21 9.45
CA VAL A 180 23.65 -12.19 9.37
C VAL A 180 24.76 -11.69 8.46
N ILE A 181 24.43 -11.15 7.28
CA ILE A 181 25.41 -10.60 6.34
C ILE A 181 26.15 -9.42 6.97
N ALA A 182 25.43 -8.50 7.59
CA ALA A 182 26.01 -7.33 8.25
C ALA A 182 26.92 -7.74 9.43
N GLY A 183 26.49 -8.73 10.22
CA GLY A 183 27.28 -9.29 11.31
C GLY A 183 28.58 -9.94 10.83
N ALA A 184 28.51 -10.76 9.78
CA ALA A 184 29.68 -11.39 9.18
C ALA A 184 30.64 -10.34 8.59
N ALA A 185 30.11 -9.33 7.91
CA ALA A 185 30.91 -8.22 7.36
C ALA A 185 31.61 -7.43 8.48
N LEU A 186 30.92 -7.16 9.59
CA LEU A 186 31.47 -6.48 10.75
C LEU A 186 32.62 -7.28 11.36
N LEU A 187 32.43 -8.57 11.57
CA LEU A 187 33.48 -9.45 12.11
C LEU A 187 34.69 -9.52 11.18
N GLY A 188 34.48 -9.64 9.87
CA GLY A 188 35.54 -9.61 8.87
C GLY A 188 36.31 -8.29 8.86
N CYS A 189 35.59 -7.18 8.98
CA CYS A 189 36.19 -5.85 9.09
C CYS A 189 37.09 -5.72 10.32
N ILE A 190 36.61 -6.16 11.50
CA ILE A 190 37.38 -6.14 12.76
C ILE A 190 38.63 -7.01 12.63
N ALA A 191 38.51 -8.23 12.12
CA ALA A 191 39.63 -9.14 11.92
C ALA A 191 40.68 -8.56 10.95
N SER A 192 40.23 -7.97 9.84
CA SER A 192 41.09 -7.29 8.86
C SER A 192 41.82 -6.09 9.47
N LEU A 193 41.12 -5.29 10.28
CA LEU A 193 41.71 -4.14 10.97
C LEU A 193 42.80 -4.55 11.94
N ILE A 194 42.55 -5.60 12.75
CA ILE A 194 43.54 -6.16 13.67
C ILE A 194 44.76 -6.67 12.89
N GLY A 195 44.55 -7.43 11.82
CA GLY A 195 45.64 -7.94 10.98
C GLY A 195 46.49 -6.83 10.35
N ALA A 196 45.82 -5.82 9.78
CA ALA A 196 46.51 -4.66 9.21
C ALA A 196 47.32 -3.87 10.26
N PHE A 197 46.77 -3.73 11.48
CA PHE A 197 47.43 -3.03 12.57
C PHE A 197 48.69 -3.78 13.05
N LEU A 198 48.62 -5.11 13.23
CA LEU A 198 49.76 -5.96 13.60
C LEU A 198 50.82 -5.92 12.52
N ALA A 199 50.49 -6.05 11.24
CA ALA A 199 51.42 -5.97 10.14
C ALA A 199 52.12 -4.60 10.06
N ASN A 200 51.40 -3.50 10.35
CA ASN A 200 51.96 -2.16 10.37
C ASN A 200 52.96 -1.98 11.52
N ILE A 201 52.69 -2.53 12.70
CA ILE A 201 53.61 -2.53 13.83
C ILE A 201 54.87 -3.30 13.48
N ASP A 202 54.74 -4.50 12.91
CA ASP A 202 55.91 -5.31 12.54
C ASP A 202 56.82 -4.64 11.51
N ARG A 203 56.26 -3.99 10.50
CA ARG A 203 57.03 -3.22 9.51
C ARG A 203 57.74 -2.02 10.11
N LYS A 204 57.18 -1.37 11.12
CA LYS A 204 57.70 -0.15 11.74
C LYS A 204 58.59 -0.42 12.98
N ARG A 205 58.79 -1.67 13.39
CA ARG A 205 59.58 -2.03 14.58
C ARG A 205 60.94 -1.37 14.60
N ARG A 206 61.68 -1.37 13.48
CA ARG A 206 63.01 -0.72 13.39
C ARG A 206 62.93 0.79 13.52
N SER A 207 61.97 1.44 12.89
CA SER A 207 61.76 2.89 12.98
C SER A 207 61.33 3.32 14.38
N LEU A 208 60.49 2.52 15.04
CA LEU A 208 60.05 2.76 16.41
C LEU A 208 61.21 2.58 17.43
N ALA A 209 62.11 1.64 17.18
CA ALA A 209 63.30 1.44 17.98
C ALA A 209 64.28 2.64 17.85
N LEU A 210 64.44 3.18 16.65
CA LEU A 210 65.26 4.39 16.41
C LEU A 210 64.69 5.62 17.12
N LEU A 211 63.41 5.82 17.12
CA LEU A 211 62.76 6.91 17.86
C LEU A 211 62.94 6.80 19.35
N ARG A 212 62.99 5.58 19.92
CA ARG A 212 63.29 5.34 21.32
C ARG A 212 64.76 5.66 21.64
N LEU A 213 65.64 5.34 20.73
CA LEU A 213 67.10 5.70 20.89
C LEU A 213 67.31 7.22 20.84
N MET A 214 66.47 7.97 20.14
CA MET A 214 66.48 9.43 20.10
C MET A 214 65.80 10.10 21.31
N GLY A 215 65.40 9.32 22.33
CA GLY A 215 64.85 9.84 23.58
C GLY A 215 63.30 10.02 23.61
N PHE A 216 62.56 9.57 22.60
CA PHE A 216 61.13 9.61 22.66
C PHE A 216 60.57 8.62 23.69
N THR A 217 59.64 9.07 24.52
CA THR A 217 58.98 8.24 25.54
C THR A 217 58.03 7.25 24.91
N ALA A 218 57.82 6.08 25.52
CA ALA A 218 56.91 5.05 25.05
C ALA A 218 55.48 5.55 24.82
N PRO A 219 54.89 6.41 25.67
CA PRO A 219 53.54 6.96 25.44
C PRO A 219 53.48 7.91 24.23
N ALA A 220 54.53 8.64 23.89
CA ALA A 220 54.56 9.50 22.71
C ALA A 220 54.51 8.69 21.40
N VAL A 221 55.25 7.56 21.35
CA VAL A 221 55.24 6.64 20.20
C VAL A 221 53.89 5.93 20.08
N ALA A 222 53.29 5.52 21.21
CA ALA A 222 51.95 4.93 21.21
C ALA A 222 50.88 5.94 20.75
N GLY A 223 50.96 7.21 21.20
CA GLY A 223 50.06 8.29 20.77
C GLY A 223 50.07 8.54 19.26
N TYR A 224 51.24 8.49 18.64
CA TYR A 224 51.36 8.59 17.18
C TYR A 224 50.62 7.47 16.44
N LEU A 225 50.74 6.21 16.91
CA LEU A 225 50.08 5.06 16.32
C LEU A 225 48.55 5.17 16.47
N VAL A 226 48.10 5.59 17.65
CA VAL A 226 46.66 5.80 17.91
C VAL A 226 46.10 6.91 17.03
N LEU A 227 46.83 8.04 16.91
CA LEU A 227 46.40 9.15 16.03
C LEU A 227 46.29 8.70 14.57
N GLN A 228 47.26 7.91 14.08
CA GLN A 228 47.22 7.35 12.72
C GLN A 228 46.01 6.41 12.51
N ALA A 229 45.73 5.55 13.48
CA ALA A 229 44.56 4.66 13.43
C ALA A 229 43.26 5.45 13.43
N LEU A 230 43.15 6.50 14.23
CA LEU A 230 41.98 7.36 14.31
C LEU A 230 41.73 8.11 12.99
N LEU A 231 42.76 8.64 12.36
CA LEU A 231 42.65 9.29 11.04
C LEU A 231 42.16 8.31 9.98
N LEU A 232 42.69 7.09 9.94
CA LEU A 232 42.22 6.05 9.00
C LEU A 232 40.77 5.64 9.27
N ALA A 233 40.35 5.54 10.52
CA ALA A 233 38.99 5.24 10.90
C ALA A 233 38.01 6.34 10.45
N VAL A 234 38.39 7.61 10.61
CA VAL A 234 37.58 8.75 10.15
C VAL A 234 37.43 8.75 8.62
N VAL A 235 38.51 8.53 7.88
CA VAL A 235 38.46 8.43 6.41
C VAL A 235 37.61 7.26 5.97
N GLY A 236 37.73 6.10 6.60
CA GLY A 236 36.88 4.93 6.33
C GLY A 236 35.43 5.19 6.63
N TYR A 237 35.13 5.86 7.74
CA TYR A 237 33.74 6.21 8.11
C TYR A 237 33.10 7.18 7.11
N VAL A 238 33.80 8.23 6.71
CA VAL A 238 33.32 9.19 5.70
C VAL A 238 33.09 8.51 4.35
N GLY A 239 34.04 7.63 3.95
CA GLY A 239 33.86 6.81 2.75
C GLY A 239 32.64 5.90 2.82
N GLY A 240 32.43 5.22 3.96
CA GLY A 240 31.26 4.38 4.20
C GLY A 240 29.94 5.15 4.15
N LEU A 241 29.90 6.35 4.73
CA LEU A 241 28.75 7.25 4.61
C LEU A 241 28.46 7.65 3.16
N GLY A 242 29.51 7.95 2.39
CA GLY A 242 29.37 8.28 0.96
C GLY A 242 28.75 7.11 0.17
N PHE A 243 29.21 5.89 0.39
CA PHE A 243 28.61 4.70 -0.23
C PHE A 243 27.17 4.46 0.22
N TYR A 244 26.86 4.69 1.49
CA TYR A 244 25.50 4.58 2.00
C TYR A 244 24.54 5.55 1.31
N PHE A 245 24.90 6.82 1.20
CA PHE A 245 24.07 7.82 0.53
C PHE A 245 23.93 7.55 -0.97
N ALA A 246 25.01 7.18 -1.65
CA ALA A 246 24.96 6.82 -3.07
C ALA A 246 24.09 5.59 -3.32
N GLY A 247 24.17 4.56 -2.48
CA GLY A 247 23.33 3.38 -2.55
C GLY A 247 21.85 3.69 -2.28
N SER A 248 21.57 4.53 -1.28
CA SER A 248 20.23 4.98 -0.94
C SER A 248 19.56 5.77 -2.10
N GLU A 249 20.31 6.67 -2.71
CA GLU A 249 19.87 7.46 -3.87
C GLU A 249 19.57 6.55 -5.08
N ALA A 250 20.48 5.64 -5.41
CA ALA A 250 20.30 4.67 -6.49
C ALA A 250 19.07 3.79 -6.26
N PHE A 251 18.85 3.34 -5.03
CA PHE A 251 17.69 2.53 -4.67
C PHE A 251 16.39 3.32 -4.79
N ASN A 252 16.34 4.55 -4.30
CA ASN A 252 15.21 5.44 -4.43
C ASN A 252 14.89 5.76 -5.90
N HIS A 253 15.91 5.93 -6.73
CA HIS A 253 15.74 6.16 -8.17
C HIS A 253 15.15 4.94 -8.89
N LEU A 254 15.62 3.74 -8.56
CA LEU A 254 15.09 2.49 -9.12
C LEU A 254 13.64 2.23 -8.71
N LEU A 255 13.29 2.46 -7.45
CA LEU A 255 11.91 2.30 -6.96
C LEU A 255 10.99 3.45 -7.38
N GLY A 256 11.50 4.67 -7.46
CA GLY A 256 10.76 5.84 -7.97
C GLY A 256 10.45 5.74 -9.46
N GLY A 257 11.34 5.16 -10.25
CA GLY A 257 11.16 4.96 -11.70
C GLY A 257 10.07 3.93 -12.05
N GLN A 258 9.81 2.96 -11.20
CA GLN A 258 8.73 2.00 -11.42
C GLN A 258 7.31 2.58 -11.24
N ARG A 259 7.18 3.75 -10.64
CA ARG A 259 5.88 4.44 -10.51
C ARG A 259 5.42 5.15 -11.79
N ILE A 260 6.29 5.33 -12.78
CA ILE A 260 6.02 6.15 -13.98
C ILE A 260 5.82 5.31 -15.25
N THR A 261 6.19 4.02 -15.26
CA THR A 261 6.14 3.18 -16.46
C THR A 261 5.12 2.05 -16.42
N GLY A 262 4.22 2.04 -15.44
CA GLY A 262 3.03 1.18 -15.38
C GLY A 262 1.83 1.90 -15.96
N GLY A 263 1.91 2.22 -17.27
CA GLY A 263 0.78 2.69 -18.04
C GLY A 263 -0.05 1.51 -18.56
#